data_90c90b0e1dded01254615d2a06608fe7
#
_entry.id   90c90b0e1dded01254615d2a06608fe7
#
_cell.length_a   1.000
_cell.length_b   1.000
_cell.length_c   1.000
_cell.angle_alpha   90.00
_cell.angle_beta   90.00
_cell.angle_gamma   90.00
#
_symmetry.space_group_name_H-M   'P 1'
#
loop_
_entity.id
_entity.type
_entity.pdbx_description
1 polymer ?
#
loop_
_entity_poly.entity_id
_entity_poly.type
_entity_poly.pdbx_seq_one_letter_code
_entity_poly.pdbx_strand_id
1 'polypeptide(L)'
;MLVRMLGECHVSTGGNGRTDNLLAEWLTRSARMVRKYPVLGSIDTEDMRTLLYSSWKELVILYMAQNNFSFEVHPAANQNIVCPHIDKPRKRRTIARMESHVPSTTHVDQLKFIIGKLEQMNIDSKEFALLRLLMLLNTDLRDLKNSNAVVKASEQIHMLLMEYETVCYPSNPLRLSHMLLHLPGVRGFPIMAFEQLFYRHLVGNTTVKSVLKELLET
;
A
#
# COMPACT_ATOMS: atom_id res chain seq x y z
N MET A 1 -6.89 19.76 2.55
CA MET A 1 -5.93 19.62 3.66
C MET A 1 -4.94 18.47 3.38
N LEU A 2 -5.40 17.27 3.02
CA LEU A 2 -4.56 16.11 2.69
C LEU A 2 -3.51 16.38 1.61
N VAL A 3 -3.88 17.07 0.53
CA VAL A 3 -2.98 17.44 -0.60
C VAL A 3 -1.83 18.36 -0.15
N ARG A 4 -2.03 19.18 0.89
CA ARG A 4 -0.96 20.01 1.48
C ARG A 4 -0.03 19.22 2.41
N MET A 5 -0.49 18.11 3.00
CA MET A 5 0.32 17.24 3.85
C MET A 5 1.20 16.27 3.04
N LEU A 6 0.83 15.99 1.78
CA LEU A 6 1.52 15.10 0.87
C LEU A 6 2.52 15.84 -0.06
N GLY A 7 2.86 17.10 0.25
CA GLY A 7 3.76 17.93 -0.57
C GLY A 7 5.20 17.39 -0.67
N GLU A 8 5.70 17.40 -1.90
CA GLU A 8 7.08 17.16 -2.34
C GLU A 8 7.66 15.75 -2.17
N CYS A 9 7.00 14.77 -2.80
CA CYS A 9 7.64 13.49 -3.08
C CYS A 9 8.38 13.56 -4.42
N HIS A 10 9.70 13.32 -4.44
CA HIS A 10 10.52 13.27 -5.67
C HIS A 10 10.40 11.91 -6.39
N VAL A 11 9.20 11.36 -6.48
CA VAL A 11 8.90 10.30 -7.44
C VAL A 11 8.48 10.99 -8.73
N SER A 12 9.37 11.02 -9.70
CA SER A 12 9.06 11.56 -11.02
C SER A 12 8.20 10.54 -11.77
N THR A 13 6.91 10.80 -11.80
CA THR A 13 6.05 10.27 -12.85
C THR A 13 5.91 11.40 -13.86
N GLY A 14 6.12 11.17 -15.13
CA GLY A 14 6.19 12.15 -16.21
C GLY A 14 5.16 13.30 -16.27
N GLY A 15 4.81 13.90 -15.11
CA GLY A 15 3.90 15.03 -14.97
C GLY A 15 3.89 15.54 -13.54
N ASN A 16 4.43 16.74 -13.32
CA ASN A 16 4.50 17.47 -12.06
C ASN A 16 3.19 17.47 -11.25
N GLY A 17 3.25 17.15 -9.96
CA GLY A 17 2.17 17.35 -8.96
C GLY A 17 1.01 16.34 -9.01
N ARG A 18 0.97 15.44 -9.97
CA ARG A 18 -0.12 14.46 -10.13
C ARG A 18 0.00 13.22 -9.23
N THR A 19 1.22 12.84 -8.91
CA THR A 19 1.50 11.60 -8.16
C THR A 19 1.05 11.66 -6.73
N ASP A 20 1.34 12.76 -6.03
CA ASP A 20 0.98 12.94 -4.61
C ASP A 20 -0.54 12.96 -4.44
N ASN A 21 -1.24 13.56 -5.41
CA ASN A 21 -2.71 13.57 -5.45
C ASN A 21 -3.28 12.15 -5.63
N LEU A 22 -2.68 11.33 -6.50
CA LEU A 22 -3.12 9.96 -6.73
C LEU A 22 -2.92 9.07 -5.50
N LEU A 23 -1.76 9.15 -4.86
CA LEU A 23 -1.46 8.38 -3.65
C LEU A 23 -2.40 8.76 -2.49
N ALA A 24 -2.67 10.05 -2.31
CA ALA A 24 -3.66 10.54 -1.34
C ALA A 24 -5.08 10.06 -1.68
N GLU A 25 -5.43 10.08 -2.96
CA GLU A 25 -6.72 9.58 -3.43
C GLU A 25 -6.88 8.09 -3.17
N TRP A 26 -5.86 7.27 -3.42
CA TRP A 26 -5.92 5.82 -3.18
C TRP A 26 -6.01 5.48 -1.70
N LEU A 27 -5.33 6.21 -0.81
CA LEU A 27 -5.54 6.07 0.64
C LEU A 27 -6.97 6.43 1.04
N THR A 28 -7.50 7.54 0.50
CA THR A 28 -8.89 7.96 0.75
C THR A 28 -9.89 6.93 0.23
N ARG A 29 -9.68 6.39 -0.97
CA ARG A 29 -10.52 5.33 -1.53
C ARG A 29 -10.46 4.05 -0.69
N SER A 30 -9.29 3.70 -0.16
CA SER A 30 -9.12 2.55 0.73
C SER A 30 -9.89 2.73 2.05
N ALA A 31 -9.83 3.92 2.65
CA ALA A 31 -10.61 4.23 3.85
C ALA A 31 -12.13 4.21 3.59
N ARG A 32 -12.58 4.74 2.45
CA ARG A 32 -14.01 4.73 2.07
C ARG A 32 -14.52 3.34 1.72
N MET A 33 -13.66 2.45 1.22
CA MET A 33 -14.03 1.07 0.89
C MET A 33 -14.61 0.34 2.10
N VAL A 34 -14.05 0.56 3.27
CA VAL A 34 -14.50 -0.03 4.54
C VAL A 34 -15.99 0.23 4.82
N ARG A 35 -16.51 1.38 4.42
CA ARG A 35 -17.91 1.78 4.66
C ARG A 35 -18.86 1.35 3.54
N LYS A 36 -18.33 0.99 2.37
CA LYS A 36 -19.13 0.81 1.15
C LYS A 36 -19.73 -0.58 1.01
N TYR A 37 -19.07 -1.61 1.51
CA TYR A 37 -19.46 -2.99 1.23
C TYR A 37 -20.21 -3.62 2.40
N PRO A 38 -21.48 -4.09 2.17
CA PRO A 38 -22.32 -4.68 3.22
C PRO A 38 -21.69 -5.90 3.90
N VAL A 39 -20.90 -6.69 3.17
CA VAL A 39 -20.18 -7.85 3.71
C VAL A 39 -19.23 -7.48 4.86
N LEU A 40 -18.74 -6.25 4.89
CA LEU A 40 -17.89 -5.73 5.95
C LEU A 40 -18.69 -5.27 7.20
N GLY A 41 -20.01 -5.09 7.08
CA GLY A 41 -20.88 -4.61 8.16
C GLY A 41 -20.98 -5.53 9.38
N SER A 42 -20.56 -6.79 9.24
CA SER A 42 -20.50 -7.75 10.36
C SER A 42 -19.21 -7.66 11.18
N ILE A 43 -18.22 -6.86 10.72
CA ILE A 43 -16.92 -6.71 11.37
C ILE A 43 -16.95 -5.47 12.27
N ASP A 44 -16.47 -5.63 13.50
CA ASP A 44 -16.34 -4.52 14.47
C ASP A 44 -15.46 -3.38 13.92
N THR A 45 -15.78 -2.16 14.30
CA THR A 45 -15.07 -0.95 13.81
C THR A 45 -13.60 -0.97 14.19
N GLU A 46 -13.22 -1.50 15.35
CA GLU A 46 -11.82 -1.58 15.76
C GLU A 46 -11.07 -2.65 14.96
N ASP A 47 -11.70 -3.80 14.69
CA ASP A 47 -11.13 -4.83 13.82
C ASP A 47 -10.95 -4.28 12.41
N MET A 48 -11.92 -3.52 11.91
CA MET A 48 -11.83 -2.90 10.61
C MET A 48 -10.68 -1.87 10.50
N ARG A 49 -10.46 -1.08 11.56
CA ARG A 49 -9.30 -0.18 11.64
C ARG A 49 -7.98 -0.96 11.63
N THR A 50 -7.90 -2.03 12.42
CA THR A 50 -6.73 -2.91 12.50
C THR A 50 -6.43 -3.54 11.13
N LEU A 51 -7.45 -4.05 10.45
CA LEU A 51 -7.36 -4.59 9.10
C LEU A 51 -6.84 -3.54 8.10
N LEU A 52 -7.41 -2.34 8.11
CA LEU A 52 -6.97 -1.27 7.21
C LEU A 52 -5.53 -0.83 7.50
N TYR A 53 -5.15 -0.69 8.77
CA TYR A 53 -3.79 -0.29 9.16
C TYR A 53 -2.74 -1.34 8.80
N SER A 54 -3.12 -2.61 8.72
CA SER A 54 -2.20 -3.68 8.30
C SER A 54 -2.11 -3.84 6.79
N SER A 55 -3.17 -3.48 6.04
CA SER A 55 -3.31 -3.82 4.62
C SER A 55 -3.31 -2.62 3.67
N TRP A 56 -3.19 -1.37 4.16
CA TRP A 56 -3.27 -0.16 3.32
C TRP A 56 -2.27 -0.16 2.16
N LYS A 57 -1.06 -0.64 2.38
CA LYS A 57 0.01 -0.73 1.38
C LYS A 57 -0.42 -1.64 0.22
N GLU A 58 -0.96 -2.80 0.53
CA GLU A 58 -1.46 -3.78 -0.43
C GLU A 58 -2.55 -3.17 -1.30
N LEU A 59 -3.49 -2.44 -0.68
CA LEU A 59 -4.58 -1.77 -1.38
C LEU A 59 -4.03 -0.72 -2.35
N VAL A 60 -3.03 0.06 -1.94
CA VAL A 60 -2.39 1.06 -2.80
C VAL A 60 -1.64 0.39 -3.96
N ILE A 61 -0.91 -0.71 -3.73
CA ILE A 61 -0.23 -1.46 -4.81
C ILE A 61 -1.26 -1.97 -5.84
N LEU A 62 -2.41 -2.48 -5.40
CA LEU A 62 -3.47 -2.91 -6.31
C LEU A 62 -4.10 -1.74 -7.08
N TYR A 63 -4.19 -0.54 -6.49
CA TYR A 63 -4.58 0.66 -7.23
C TYR A 63 -3.52 1.08 -8.25
N MET A 64 -2.22 0.97 -7.91
CA MET A 64 -1.13 1.23 -8.85
C MET A 64 -1.24 0.32 -10.08
N ALA A 65 -1.40 -0.99 -9.88
CA ALA A 65 -1.55 -1.95 -10.97
C ALA A 65 -2.79 -1.67 -11.81
N GLN A 66 -3.94 -1.39 -11.19
CA GLN A 66 -5.19 -1.09 -11.90
C GLN A 66 -5.10 0.16 -12.78
N ASN A 67 -4.27 1.13 -12.41
CA ASN A 67 -4.15 2.40 -13.13
C ASN A 67 -2.88 2.47 -14.00
N ASN A 68 -2.20 1.35 -14.23
CA ASN A 68 -0.94 1.27 -14.99
C ASN A 68 0.08 2.32 -14.49
N PHE A 69 0.23 2.41 -13.17
CA PHE A 69 1.03 3.43 -12.54
C PHE A 69 2.52 3.14 -12.71
N SER A 70 3.18 3.95 -13.50
CA SER A 70 4.64 3.91 -13.67
C SER A 70 5.33 4.98 -12.84
N PHE A 71 6.47 4.65 -12.28
CA PHE A 71 7.29 5.57 -11.51
C PHE A 71 8.78 5.34 -11.77
N GLU A 72 9.56 6.42 -11.66
CA GLU A 72 11.01 6.38 -11.71
C GLU A 72 11.57 6.95 -10.40
N VAL A 73 12.63 6.36 -9.90
CA VAL A 73 13.34 6.85 -8.71
C VAL A 73 14.67 7.43 -9.18
N HIS A 74 14.79 8.74 -9.07
CA HIS A 74 16.06 9.40 -9.30
C HIS A 74 16.87 9.38 -8.00
N PRO A 75 18.16 8.98 -8.04
CA PRO A 75 19.04 9.16 -6.89
C PRO A 75 19.05 10.66 -6.57
N ALA A 76 18.73 11.01 -5.33
CA ALA A 76 18.83 12.38 -4.87
C ALA A 76 20.24 12.87 -5.16
N ALA A 77 20.37 13.87 -6.02
CA ALA A 77 21.65 14.52 -6.28
C ALA A 77 22.22 14.92 -4.91
N ASN A 78 23.43 14.47 -4.60
CA ASN A 78 24.13 14.75 -3.37
C ASN A 78 23.92 16.21 -2.95
N GLN A 79 23.07 16.44 -1.97
CA GLN A 79 23.15 17.66 -1.20
C GLN A 79 24.42 17.52 -0.37
N ASN A 80 25.53 18.01 -0.92
CA ASN A 80 26.73 18.33 -0.15
C ASN A 80 26.33 19.35 0.88
N ILE A 81 25.93 18.89 2.06
CA ILE A 81 25.89 19.73 3.24
C ILE A 81 27.36 19.96 3.58
N VAL A 82 27.89 21.07 3.13
CA VAL A 82 29.17 21.61 3.58
C VAL A 82 28.98 21.98 5.04
N CYS A 83 29.38 21.09 5.95
CA CYS A 83 29.52 21.44 7.35
C CYS A 83 30.76 22.35 7.49
N PRO A 84 30.63 23.58 8.02
CA PRO A 84 31.80 24.39 8.30
C PRO A 84 32.67 23.71 9.35
N HIS A 85 33.95 23.60 9.07
CA HIS A 85 35.01 23.15 9.94
C HIS A 85 34.95 23.90 11.26
N ILE A 86 34.66 23.22 12.36
CA ILE A 86 35.03 23.68 13.72
C ILE A 86 35.78 22.53 14.36
N ASP A 87 37.11 22.73 14.43
CA ASP A 87 38.02 21.93 15.22
C ASP A 87 37.69 22.05 16.71
N LYS A 88 37.33 20.92 17.34
CA LYS A 88 37.69 20.59 18.73
C LYS A 88 37.38 19.14 19.06
N PRO A 89 38.28 18.37 19.67
CA PRO A 89 38.10 16.97 19.98
C PRO A 89 37.22 16.78 21.21
N ARG A 90 36.03 16.22 21.06
CA ARG A 90 35.22 15.75 22.18
C ARG A 90 34.79 14.31 22.01
N LYS A 91 35.11 13.52 23.04
CA LYS A 91 34.81 12.12 23.33
C LYS A 91 33.66 11.49 22.57
N ARG A 92 33.98 10.39 21.90
CA ARG A 92 33.03 9.46 21.25
C ARG A 92 31.94 9.05 22.24
N ARG A 93 30.76 9.64 22.14
CA ARG A 93 29.49 8.96 22.48
C ARG A 93 29.02 8.29 21.22
N THR A 94 28.88 6.98 21.26
CA THR A 94 28.28 6.15 20.22
C THR A 94 26.82 6.58 20.06
N ILE A 95 26.60 7.54 19.18
CA ILE A 95 25.24 7.84 18.71
C ILE A 95 24.93 6.70 17.75
N ALA A 96 23.92 5.88 18.09
CA ALA A 96 23.36 4.89 17.20
C ALA A 96 23.11 5.58 15.86
N ARG A 97 23.84 5.14 14.85
CA ARG A 97 23.71 5.58 13.47
C ARG A 97 22.31 5.20 13.03
N MET A 98 21.39 6.16 12.98
CA MET A 98 20.18 6.01 12.22
C MET A 98 20.63 5.81 10.76
N GLU A 99 20.71 4.56 10.37
CA GLU A 99 20.93 4.20 8.97
C GLU A 99 19.76 4.81 8.19
N SER A 100 20.06 5.84 7.41
CA SER A 100 19.16 6.35 6.39
C SER A 100 18.98 5.23 5.37
N HIS A 101 17.96 4.40 5.55
CA HIS A 101 17.60 3.36 4.60
C HIS A 101 17.11 4.06 3.33
N VAL A 102 18.04 4.35 2.44
CA VAL A 102 17.71 4.67 1.05
C VAL A 102 17.10 3.39 0.46
N PRO A 103 15.89 3.44 -0.14
CA PRO A 103 15.31 2.26 -0.78
C PRO A 103 16.35 1.69 -1.74
N SER A 104 16.71 0.42 -1.57
CA SER A 104 17.67 -0.20 -2.47
C SER A 104 17.04 -0.26 -3.87
N THR A 105 17.84 -0.17 -4.92
CA THR A 105 17.41 -0.40 -6.31
C THR A 105 16.62 -1.71 -6.43
N THR A 106 16.96 -2.71 -5.61
CA THR A 106 16.27 -3.99 -5.49
C THR A 106 14.79 -3.85 -5.10
N HIS A 107 14.41 -2.95 -4.17
CA HIS A 107 13.01 -2.74 -3.80
C HIS A 107 12.21 -2.04 -4.91
N VAL A 108 12.83 -1.12 -5.62
CA VAL A 108 12.21 -0.46 -6.79
C VAL A 108 11.89 -1.49 -7.86
N ASP A 109 12.87 -2.33 -8.21
CA ASP A 109 12.72 -3.37 -9.22
C ASP A 109 11.70 -4.44 -8.80
N GLN A 110 11.72 -4.83 -7.52
CA GLN A 110 10.75 -5.75 -6.95
C GLN A 110 9.32 -5.20 -7.06
N LEU A 111 9.10 -3.94 -6.72
CA LEU A 111 7.78 -3.33 -6.80
C LEU A 111 7.30 -3.20 -8.25
N LYS A 112 8.18 -2.77 -9.16
CA LYS A 112 7.89 -2.72 -10.61
C LYS A 112 7.53 -4.10 -11.15
N PHE A 113 8.25 -5.14 -10.72
CA PHE A 113 7.97 -6.51 -11.10
C PHE A 113 6.59 -6.98 -10.62
N ILE A 114 6.23 -6.69 -9.35
CA ILE A 114 4.91 -7.03 -8.78
C ILE A 114 3.79 -6.34 -9.57
N ILE A 115 3.90 -5.03 -9.79
CA ILE A 115 2.92 -4.24 -10.54
C ILE A 115 2.80 -4.79 -11.97
N GLY A 116 3.92 -4.97 -12.68
CA GLY A 116 3.93 -5.46 -14.06
C GLY A 116 3.34 -6.87 -14.21
N LYS A 117 3.48 -7.75 -13.20
CA LYS A 117 2.82 -9.06 -13.19
C LYS A 117 1.29 -8.95 -13.10
N LEU A 118 0.78 -8.05 -12.26
CA LEU A 118 -0.66 -7.80 -12.13
C LEU A 118 -1.23 -7.16 -13.41
N GLU A 119 -0.51 -6.23 -14.03
CA GLU A 119 -0.90 -5.59 -15.29
C GLU A 119 -1.00 -6.59 -16.44
N GLN A 120 0.00 -7.51 -16.57
CA GLN A 120 0.01 -8.56 -17.60
C GLN A 120 -1.19 -9.50 -17.54
N MET A 121 -1.85 -9.62 -16.39
CA MET A 121 -3.01 -10.48 -16.21
C MET A 121 -4.30 -9.85 -16.75
N ASN A 122 -4.29 -8.57 -17.15
CA ASN A 122 -5.47 -7.84 -17.62
C ASN A 122 -6.65 -8.01 -16.65
N ILE A 123 -6.40 -7.76 -15.36
CA ILE A 123 -7.38 -7.84 -14.28
C ILE A 123 -8.40 -6.72 -14.47
N ASP A 124 -9.68 -7.05 -14.47
CA ASP A 124 -10.74 -6.06 -14.63
C ASP A 124 -11.04 -5.29 -13.33
N SER A 125 -11.87 -4.25 -13.43
CA SER A 125 -12.17 -3.38 -12.28
C SER A 125 -12.97 -4.07 -11.17
N LYS A 126 -13.77 -5.11 -11.50
CA LYS A 126 -14.51 -5.88 -10.50
C LYS A 126 -13.59 -6.87 -9.79
N GLU A 127 -12.75 -7.57 -10.56
CA GLU A 127 -11.69 -8.43 -10.02
C GLU A 127 -10.79 -7.63 -9.06
N PHE A 128 -10.29 -6.45 -9.47
CA PHE A 128 -9.49 -5.59 -8.60
C PHE A 128 -10.23 -5.16 -7.33
N ALA A 129 -11.55 -4.90 -7.42
CA ALA A 129 -12.34 -4.55 -6.24
C ALA A 129 -12.42 -5.73 -5.26
N LEU A 130 -12.65 -6.95 -5.74
CA LEU A 130 -12.71 -8.17 -4.93
C LEU A 130 -11.33 -8.55 -4.36
N LEU A 131 -10.26 -8.43 -5.16
CA LEU A 131 -8.89 -8.65 -4.69
C LEU A 131 -8.51 -7.66 -3.57
N ARG A 132 -8.89 -6.39 -3.66
CA ARG A 132 -8.68 -5.42 -2.56
C ARG A 132 -9.42 -5.83 -1.28
N LEU A 133 -10.65 -6.32 -1.39
CA LEU A 133 -11.39 -6.83 -0.23
C LEU A 133 -10.71 -8.05 0.37
N LEU A 134 -10.22 -9.00 -0.43
CA LEU A 134 -9.45 -10.14 0.05
C LEU A 134 -8.15 -9.72 0.75
N MET A 135 -7.45 -8.73 0.21
CA MET A 135 -6.23 -8.22 0.83
C MET A 135 -6.51 -7.46 2.13
N LEU A 136 -7.62 -6.73 2.22
CA LEU A 136 -8.07 -6.07 3.44
C LEU A 136 -8.39 -7.08 4.55
N LEU A 137 -9.12 -8.15 4.22
CA LEU A 137 -9.58 -9.17 5.16
C LEU A 137 -8.45 -10.15 5.53
N ASN A 138 -7.40 -9.61 6.16
CA ASN A 138 -6.25 -10.39 6.60
C ASN A 138 -6.61 -11.24 7.83
N THR A 139 -6.82 -12.54 7.63
CA THR A 139 -7.19 -13.50 8.67
C THR A 139 -6.03 -13.89 9.59
N ASP A 140 -4.77 -13.56 9.22
CA ASP A 140 -3.58 -13.94 9.97
C ASP A 140 -3.23 -12.97 11.11
N LEU A 141 -4.01 -11.88 11.25
CA LEU A 141 -3.80 -10.88 12.31
C LEU A 141 -4.25 -11.43 13.67
N ARG A 142 -3.34 -11.36 14.65
CA ARG A 142 -3.58 -11.88 16.01
C ARG A 142 -4.40 -10.94 16.90
N ASP A 143 -4.42 -9.64 16.57
CA ASP A 143 -5.01 -8.59 17.41
C ASP A 143 -6.48 -8.30 17.06
N LEU A 144 -7.17 -9.22 16.37
CA LEU A 144 -8.57 -9.10 16.02
C LEU A 144 -9.45 -9.55 17.20
N LYS A 145 -10.44 -8.75 17.55
CA LYS A 145 -11.44 -9.08 18.59
C LYS A 145 -12.35 -10.25 18.15
N ASN A 146 -12.74 -10.23 16.87
CA ASN A 146 -13.59 -11.26 16.26
C ASN A 146 -13.03 -11.76 14.94
N SER A 147 -11.98 -12.60 15.03
CA SER A 147 -11.35 -13.21 13.85
C SER A 147 -12.33 -14.05 13.02
N ASN A 148 -13.33 -14.69 13.65
CA ASN A 148 -14.33 -15.49 12.95
C ASN A 148 -15.20 -14.66 12.00
N ALA A 149 -15.54 -13.42 12.36
CA ALA A 149 -16.28 -12.53 11.48
C ALA A 149 -15.44 -12.16 10.24
N VAL A 150 -14.12 -11.94 10.42
CA VAL A 150 -13.20 -11.65 9.35
C VAL A 150 -13.04 -12.85 8.41
N VAL A 151 -12.87 -14.06 8.96
CA VAL A 151 -12.78 -15.30 8.17
C VAL A 151 -14.04 -15.49 7.33
N LYS A 152 -15.24 -15.39 7.92
CA LYS A 152 -16.51 -15.53 7.18
C LYS A 152 -16.64 -14.49 6.07
N ALA A 153 -16.29 -13.24 6.34
CA ALA A 153 -16.31 -12.19 5.32
C ALA A 153 -15.31 -12.50 4.18
N SER A 154 -14.11 -12.97 4.51
CA SER A 154 -13.09 -13.36 3.53
C SER A 154 -13.58 -14.51 2.65
N GLU A 155 -14.19 -15.54 3.24
CA GLU A 155 -14.79 -16.67 2.52
C GLU A 155 -15.89 -16.20 1.55
N GLN A 156 -16.77 -15.30 1.99
CA GLN A 156 -17.82 -14.74 1.14
C GLN A 156 -17.24 -13.98 -0.07
N ILE A 157 -16.20 -13.16 0.14
CA ILE A 157 -15.54 -12.46 -0.97
C ILE A 157 -14.85 -13.45 -1.91
N HIS A 158 -14.23 -14.49 -1.38
CA HIS A 158 -13.62 -15.54 -2.19
C HIS A 158 -14.67 -16.25 -3.08
N MET A 159 -15.81 -16.60 -2.49
CA MET A 159 -16.92 -17.20 -3.23
C MET A 159 -17.44 -16.28 -4.33
N LEU A 160 -17.63 -14.99 -4.03
CA LEU A 160 -18.06 -14.00 -5.03
C LEU A 160 -17.07 -13.86 -6.18
N LEU A 161 -15.76 -13.88 -5.89
CA LEU A 161 -14.73 -13.83 -6.92
C LEU A 161 -14.75 -15.11 -7.77
N MET A 162 -14.88 -16.27 -7.16
CA MET A 162 -14.96 -17.56 -7.86
C MET A 162 -16.20 -17.62 -8.78
N GLU A 163 -17.35 -17.17 -8.28
CA GLU A 163 -18.58 -17.09 -9.07
C GLU A 163 -18.41 -16.12 -10.25
N TYR A 164 -17.84 -14.95 -10.01
CA TYR A 164 -17.57 -13.97 -11.04
C TYR A 164 -16.67 -14.53 -12.15
N GLU A 165 -15.57 -15.21 -11.78
CA GLU A 165 -14.67 -15.85 -12.73
C GLU A 165 -15.35 -16.93 -13.56
N THR A 166 -16.18 -17.75 -12.92
CA THR A 166 -16.90 -18.82 -13.60
C THR A 166 -17.87 -18.27 -14.65
N VAL A 167 -18.52 -17.15 -14.35
CA VAL A 167 -19.52 -16.54 -15.24
C VAL A 167 -18.87 -15.70 -16.33
N CYS A 168 -17.87 -14.88 -15.97
CA CYS A 168 -17.28 -13.92 -16.90
C CYS A 168 -16.13 -14.48 -17.73
N TYR A 169 -15.40 -15.48 -17.20
CA TYR A 169 -14.20 -16.05 -17.81
C TYR A 169 -14.25 -17.59 -17.91
N PRO A 170 -15.34 -18.20 -18.41
CA PRO A 170 -15.51 -19.66 -18.41
C PRO A 170 -14.45 -20.40 -19.23
N SER A 171 -13.82 -19.72 -20.20
CA SER A 171 -12.75 -20.28 -21.03
C SER A 171 -11.38 -20.29 -20.33
N ASN A 172 -11.24 -19.68 -19.15
CA ASN A 172 -9.97 -19.61 -18.42
C ASN A 172 -10.14 -20.06 -16.96
N PRO A 173 -10.30 -21.36 -16.70
CA PRO A 173 -10.59 -21.90 -15.37
C PRO A 173 -9.44 -21.68 -14.37
N LEU A 174 -8.23 -21.40 -14.84
CA LEU A 174 -7.05 -21.14 -13.98
C LEU A 174 -6.85 -19.68 -13.64
N ARG A 175 -7.67 -18.75 -14.20
CA ARG A 175 -7.52 -17.31 -14.02
C ARG A 175 -7.51 -16.90 -12.55
N LEU A 176 -8.49 -17.36 -11.79
CA LEU A 176 -8.57 -17.12 -10.35
C LEU A 176 -7.30 -17.58 -9.63
N SER A 177 -6.87 -18.80 -9.88
CA SER A 177 -5.66 -19.35 -9.24
C SER A 177 -4.42 -18.54 -9.59
N HIS A 178 -4.26 -18.11 -10.83
CA HIS A 178 -3.16 -17.25 -11.24
C HIS A 178 -3.17 -15.90 -10.51
N MET A 179 -4.33 -15.24 -10.38
CA MET A 179 -4.44 -13.99 -9.62
C MET A 179 -4.04 -14.19 -8.15
N LEU A 180 -4.59 -15.22 -7.50
CA LEU A 180 -4.33 -15.49 -6.09
C LEU A 180 -2.85 -15.82 -5.81
N LEU A 181 -2.16 -16.49 -6.72
CA LEU A 181 -0.73 -16.81 -6.60
C LEU A 181 0.18 -15.57 -6.60
N HIS A 182 -0.28 -14.43 -7.11
CA HIS A 182 0.51 -13.20 -7.10
C HIS A 182 0.28 -12.35 -5.84
N LEU A 183 -0.81 -12.55 -5.08
CA LEU A 183 -1.12 -11.79 -3.87
C LEU A 183 -0.06 -11.91 -2.75
N PRO A 184 0.57 -13.09 -2.51
CA PRO A 184 1.67 -13.19 -1.55
C PRO A 184 2.84 -12.25 -1.86
N GLY A 185 3.15 -12.03 -3.14
CA GLY A 185 4.17 -11.06 -3.54
C GLY A 185 3.81 -9.62 -3.17
N VAL A 186 2.54 -9.24 -3.34
CA VAL A 186 2.02 -7.91 -2.91
C VAL A 186 2.13 -7.78 -1.39
N ARG A 187 1.72 -8.80 -0.64
CA ARG A 187 1.76 -8.81 0.83
C ARG A 187 3.19 -8.79 1.37
N GLY A 188 4.09 -9.55 0.73
CA GLY A 188 5.50 -9.66 1.14
C GLY A 188 6.35 -8.44 0.86
N PHE A 189 5.86 -7.44 0.10
CA PHE A 189 6.63 -6.22 -0.13
C PHE A 189 6.81 -5.43 1.18
N PRO A 190 8.05 -5.02 1.55
CA PRO A 190 8.29 -4.37 2.84
C PRO A 190 7.59 -3.02 2.97
N ILE A 191 6.82 -2.82 4.05
CA ILE A 191 6.07 -1.58 4.31
C ILE A 191 7.01 -0.38 4.43
N MET A 192 8.15 -0.54 5.11
CA MET A 192 9.14 0.53 5.27
C MET A 192 9.74 0.98 3.94
N ALA A 193 9.99 0.03 3.02
CA ALA A 193 10.46 0.38 1.69
C ALA A 193 9.38 1.13 0.88
N PHE A 194 8.11 0.74 1.05
CA PHE A 194 6.99 1.40 0.39
C PHE A 194 6.78 2.83 0.91
N GLU A 195 6.84 3.02 2.23
CA GLU A 195 6.77 4.34 2.86
C GLU A 195 7.94 5.24 2.41
N GLN A 196 9.15 4.70 2.33
CA GLN A 196 10.32 5.44 1.86
C GLN A 196 10.20 5.86 0.40
N LEU A 197 9.58 5.03 -0.45
CA LEU A 197 9.40 5.35 -1.87
C LEU A 197 8.36 6.46 -2.08
N PHE A 198 7.23 6.40 -1.38
CA PHE A 198 6.06 7.20 -1.73
C PHE A 198 5.58 8.15 -0.63
N TYR A 199 5.96 7.92 0.63
CA TYR A 199 5.48 8.68 1.79
C TYR A 199 6.60 9.24 2.63
N ARG A 200 7.81 9.40 2.05
CA ARG A 200 9.00 9.89 2.75
C ARG A 200 8.80 11.26 3.39
N HIS A 201 7.99 12.11 2.80
CA HIS A 201 7.66 13.44 3.32
C HIS A 201 6.78 13.43 4.57
N LEU A 202 6.10 12.31 4.86
CA LEU A 202 5.37 12.10 6.11
C LEU A 202 6.28 11.70 7.29
N VAL A 203 7.57 11.43 7.02
CA VAL A 203 8.56 11.08 8.03
C VAL A 203 8.88 12.30 8.88
N GLY A 204 8.37 12.32 10.09
CA GLY A 204 8.56 13.38 11.09
C GLY A 204 7.56 13.20 12.22
N ASN A 205 6.41 13.83 12.12
CA ASN A 205 5.34 13.77 13.13
C ASN A 205 4.06 13.10 12.63
N THR A 206 3.93 12.85 11.32
CA THR A 206 2.72 12.30 10.70
C THR A 206 3.03 10.96 10.05
N THR A 207 2.39 9.90 10.50
CA THR A 207 2.50 8.57 9.89
C THR A 207 1.33 8.31 8.95
N VAL A 208 1.46 7.38 8.00
CA VAL A 208 0.33 6.97 7.15
C VAL A 208 -0.85 6.49 8.01
N LYS A 209 -0.57 5.84 9.15
CA LYS A 209 -1.60 5.40 10.11
C LYS A 209 -2.39 6.58 10.70
N SER A 210 -1.74 7.70 11.02
CA SER A 210 -2.46 8.89 11.54
C SER A 210 -3.33 9.52 10.46
N VAL A 211 -2.89 9.54 9.21
CA VAL A 211 -3.70 10.00 8.07
C VAL A 211 -4.92 9.10 7.86
N LEU A 212 -4.73 7.79 7.89
CA LEU A 212 -5.83 6.82 7.78
C LEU A 212 -6.83 6.95 8.94
N LYS A 213 -6.34 7.23 10.16
CA LYS A 213 -7.22 7.48 11.32
C LYS A 213 -8.12 8.69 11.07
N GLU A 214 -7.58 9.82 10.66
CA GLU A 214 -8.37 11.02 10.32
C GLU A 214 -9.40 10.73 9.23
N LEU A 215 -9.02 9.96 8.19
CA LEU A 215 -9.92 9.57 7.10
C LEU A 215 -11.07 8.66 7.54
N LEU A 216 -10.86 7.85 8.60
CA LEU A 216 -11.90 6.98 9.15
C LEU A 216 -12.85 7.73 10.10
N GLU A 217 -12.41 8.83 10.69
CA GLU A 217 -13.21 9.66 11.60
C GLU A 217 -14.06 10.73 10.87
N THR A 218 -13.75 10.99 9.60
CA THR A 218 -14.50 11.91 8.71
C THR A 218 -15.63 11.19 7.96
#